data_a2861853dd9a499a96f96e58c2d613aa
#
_entry.id   a2861853dd9a499a96f96e58c2d613aa
#
_cell.length_a   1.000
_cell.length_b   1.000
_cell.length_c   1.000
_cell.angle_alpha   90.00
_cell.angle_beta   90.00
_cell.angle_gamma   90.00
#
_symmetry.space_group_name_H-M   'P 1'
#
loop_
_entity.id
_entity.type
_entity.pdbx_description
1 polymer ?
#
loop_
_entity_poly.entity_id
_entity_poly.type
_entity_poly.pdbx_seq_one_letter_code
_entity_poly.pdbx_strand_id
1 'polypeptide(L)'
;MKNMFKSLFSVLFLSGALFAQSEAYNALKVLEPLIGEWMSKHKSLGVFEGEPDNQAIVSSYSFEWVTDKTAILETWRSSTEKDSKRIHTGSILYTLDPSSNTIKTKHYGYDGKVYWTGKGWVELQDSTIYTHVEELTINGTKTNYTNVKTLVNELSFNNQYTNFIQNGKSIKDQPVQKMRRVDIAPKKD
;
A
#
# COMPACT_ATOMS: atom_id res chain seq x y z
N MET A 1 -36.91 26.37 25.70
CA MET A 1 -35.93 25.37 26.14
C MET A 1 -35.75 24.14 25.25
N LYS A 2 -36.80 23.63 24.53
CA LYS A 2 -36.65 22.44 23.66
C LYS A 2 -35.71 22.61 22.42
N ASN A 3 -35.54 23.82 21.90
CA ASN A 3 -34.70 24.05 20.71
C ASN A 3 -33.21 24.24 21.01
N MET A 4 -32.86 24.61 22.25
CA MET A 4 -31.48 24.80 22.68
C MET A 4 -30.76 23.45 22.87
N PHE A 5 -31.46 22.41 23.29
CA PHE A 5 -30.92 21.06 23.47
C PHE A 5 -30.60 20.36 22.13
N LYS A 6 -31.42 20.62 21.09
CA LYS A 6 -31.14 20.03 19.74
C LYS A 6 -29.93 20.65 19.10
N SER A 7 -29.65 21.92 19.31
CA SER A 7 -28.47 22.61 18.78
C SER A 7 -27.17 22.15 19.46
N LEU A 8 -27.23 21.91 20.80
CA LEU A 8 -26.07 21.46 21.55
C LEU A 8 -25.62 20.02 21.15
N PHE A 9 -26.61 19.14 20.86
CA PHE A 9 -26.33 17.76 20.44
C PHE A 9 -25.71 17.71 19.04
N SER A 10 -26.16 18.58 18.10
CA SER A 10 -25.58 18.65 16.75
C SER A 10 -24.13 19.17 16.74
N VAL A 11 -23.79 20.11 17.63
CA VAL A 11 -22.40 20.63 17.75
C VAL A 11 -21.46 19.60 18.34
N LEU A 12 -21.92 18.79 19.29
CA LEU A 12 -21.11 17.71 19.90
C LEU A 12 -20.81 16.58 18.90
N PHE A 13 -21.76 16.24 18.01
CA PHE A 13 -21.50 15.22 16.97
C PHE A 13 -20.54 15.69 15.88
N LEU A 14 -20.61 16.97 15.49
CA LEU A 14 -19.68 17.56 14.51
C LEU A 14 -18.26 17.66 15.06
N SER A 15 -18.09 18.01 16.32
CA SER A 15 -16.76 18.09 16.95
C SER A 15 -16.09 16.71 17.09
N GLY A 16 -16.86 15.67 17.42
CA GLY A 16 -16.33 14.30 17.50
C GLY A 16 -15.82 13.75 16.16
N ALA A 17 -16.54 14.04 15.07
CA ALA A 17 -16.12 13.62 13.73
C ALA A 17 -14.85 14.34 13.25
N LEU A 18 -14.70 15.62 13.55
CA LEU A 18 -13.50 16.41 13.22
C LEU A 18 -12.27 15.93 14.00
N PHE A 19 -12.41 15.53 15.26
CA PHE A 19 -11.29 14.99 16.05
C PHE A 19 -10.84 13.62 15.54
N ALA A 20 -11.76 12.71 15.21
CA ALA A 20 -11.42 11.39 14.67
C ALA A 20 -10.69 11.49 13.31
N GLN A 21 -11.11 12.41 12.45
CA GLN A 21 -10.44 12.70 11.19
C GLN A 21 -9.02 13.24 11.43
N SER A 22 -8.85 14.12 12.39
CA SER A 22 -7.55 14.68 12.77
C SER A 22 -6.57 13.61 13.28
N GLU A 23 -7.02 12.64 14.08
CA GLU A 23 -6.17 11.54 14.58
C GLU A 23 -5.73 10.60 13.47
N ALA A 24 -6.65 10.16 12.60
CA ALA A 24 -6.33 9.30 11.46
C ALA A 24 -5.35 9.98 10.50
N TYR A 25 -5.58 11.26 10.17
CA TYR A 25 -4.65 12.02 9.34
C TYR A 25 -3.26 12.11 9.98
N ASN A 26 -3.18 12.45 11.26
CA ASN A 26 -1.90 12.59 11.96
C ASN A 26 -1.13 11.26 12.00
N ALA A 27 -1.83 10.15 12.23
CA ALA A 27 -1.20 8.82 12.20
C ALA A 27 -0.69 8.45 10.82
N LEU A 28 -1.49 8.70 9.76
CA LEU A 28 -1.15 8.32 8.39
C LEU A 28 -0.20 9.31 7.70
N LYS A 29 -0.01 10.51 8.23
CA LYS A 29 0.87 11.54 7.68
C LYS A 29 2.32 11.07 7.48
N VAL A 30 2.78 10.10 8.24
CA VAL A 30 4.11 9.49 8.10
C VAL A 30 4.31 8.81 6.74
N LEU A 31 3.20 8.44 6.05
CA LEU A 31 3.20 7.88 4.71
C LEU A 31 3.08 8.96 3.60
N GLU A 32 2.90 10.23 3.96
CA GLU A 32 2.72 11.34 3.01
C GLU A 32 3.84 11.44 1.96
N PRO A 33 5.12 11.17 2.26
CA PRO A 33 6.18 11.16 1.25
C PRO A 33 5.97 10.17 0.10
N LEU A 34 5.13 9.12 0.31
CA LEU A 34 4.78 8.18 -0.75
C LEU A 34 3.67 8.68 -1.68
N ILE A 35 2.87 9.67 -1.27
CA ILE A 35 1.75 10.16 -2.08
C ILE A 35 2.22 10.62 -3.46
N GLY A 36 1.56 10.11 -4.51
CA GLY A 36 1.88 10.38 -5.91
C GLY A 36 2.06 9.11 -6.72
N GLU A 37 2.60 9.26 -7.93
CA GLU A 37 2.80 8.17 -8.87
C GLU A 37 4.27 7.77 -8.97
N TRP A 38 4.52 6.47 -9.06
CA TRP A 38 5.85 5.89 -9.04
C TRP A 38 5.98 4.79 -10.08
N MET A 39 7.18 4.63 -10.60
CA MET A 39 7.49 3.59 -11.59
C MET A 39 8.82 2.91 -11.26
N SER A 40 8.89 1.62 -11.54
CA SER A 40 10.13 0.82 -11.52
C SER A 40 10.23 -0.02 -12.77
N LYS A 41 11.47 -0.17 -13.25
CA LYS A 41 11.83 -1.21 -14.23
C LYS A 41 12.77 -2.19 -13.56
N HIS A 42 12.42 -3.45 -13.58
CA HIS A 42 13.20 -4.52 -12.96
C HIS A 42 13.04 -5.82 -13.74
N LYS A 43 13.81 -6.84 -13.37
CA LYS A 43 13.59 -8.18 -13.89
C LYS A 43 12.58 -8.91 -13.02
N SER A 44 11.74 -9.71 -13.65
CA SER A 44 10.84 -10.62 -12.95
C SER A 44 11.62 -11.68 -12.17
N LEU A 45 11.02 -12.16 -11.11
CA LEU A 45 11.65 -13.06 -10.15
C LEU A 45 11.13 -14.48 -10.25
N GLY A 46 10.06 -14.70 -11.02
CA GLY A 46 9.42 -15.99 -11.17
C GLY A 46 8.80 -16.53 -9.88
N VAL A 47 8.52 -15.67 -8.91
CA VAL A 47 8.03 -16.08 -7.57
C VAL A 47 6.51 -16.12 -7.54
N PHE A 48 5.87 -15.21 -8.26
CA PHE A 48 4.41 -15.11 -8.27
C PHE A 48 3.82 -15.89 -9.43
N GLU A 49 2.63 -16.43 -9.23
CA GLU A 49 1.95 -17.20 -10.26
C GLU A 49 1.71 -16.37 -11.52
N GLY A 50 2.09 -16.92 -12.67
CA GLY A 50 1.99 -16.24 -13.96
C GLY A 50 3.08 -15.22 -14.24
N GLU A 51 4.02 -15.03 -13.32
CA GLU A 51 5.20 -14.21 -13.53
C GLU A 51 6.25 -14.98 -14.35
N PRO A 52 6.59 -14.52 -15.55
CA PRO A 52 7.66 -15.15 -16.33
C PRO A 52 9.01 -14.88 -15.67
N ASP A 53 9.89 -15.88 -15.64
CA ASP A 53 11.21 -15.74 -15.06
C ASP A 53 12.14 -14.84 -15.90
N ASN A 54 12.93 -13.99 -15.24
CA ASN A 54 14.00 -13.15 -15.82
C ASN A 54 13.58 -12.22 -16.97
N GLN A 55 12.31 -11.84 -17.07
CA GLN A 55 11.84 -10.89 -18.06
C GLN A 55 11.87 -9.46 -17.54
N ALA A 56 11.98 -8.49 -18.44
CA ALA A 56 11.87 -7.07 -18.11
C ALA A 56 10.42 -6.73 -17.75
N ILE A 57 10.22 -6.22 -16.53
CA ILE A 57 8.94 -5.82 -15.93
C ILE A 57 8.93 -4.32 -15.70
N VAL A 58 7.80 -3.71 -15.99
CA VAL A 58 7.48 -2.35 -15.58
C VAL A 58 6.38 -2.42 -14.52
N SER A 59 6.66 -1.86 -13.35
CA SER A 59 5.69 -1.72 -12.26
C SER A 59 5.39 -0.26 -12.04
N SER A 60 4.10 0.08 -11.98
CA SER A 60 3.60 1.40 -11.61
C SER A 60 2.83 1.30 -10.29
N TYR A 61 2.99 2.32 -9.46
CA TYR A 61 2.31 2.47 -8.18
C TYR A 61 1.70 3.85 -8.10
N SER A 62 0.54 3.96 -7.47
CA SER A 62 -0.08 5.21 -7.09
C SER A 62 -0.44 5.16 -5.62
N PHE A 63 -0.15 6.23 -4.90
CA PHE A 63 -0.59 6.43 -3.52
C PHE A 63 -1.42 7.70 -3.46
N GLU A 64 -2.61 7.61 -2.92
CA GLU A 64 -3.53 8.74 -2.81
C GLU A 64 -4.25 8.78 -1.47
N TRP A 65 -4.49 9.99 -0.97
CA TRP A 65 -5.38 10.19 0.14
C TRP A 65 -6.83 9.92 -0.30
N VAL A 66 -7.54 9.15 0.51
CA VAL A 66 -8.97 8.87 0.29
C VAL A 66 -9.77 9.19 1.56
N THR A 67 -11.10 9.26 1.43
CA THR A 67 -12.03 9.45 2.56
C THR A 67 -11.62 10.65 3.43
N ASP A 68 -11.53 11.84 2.83
CA ASP A 68 -11.17 13.09 3.51
C ASP A 68 -9.86 12.98 4.33
N LYS A 69 -8.86 12.31 3.76
CA LYS A 69 -7.54 12.06 4.37
C LYS A 69 -7.56 11.20 5.63
N THR A 70 -8.57 10.35 5.80
CA THR A 70 -8.60 9.37 6.90
C THR A 70 -8.08 7.99 6.50
N ALA A 71 -7.74 7.81 5.22
CA ALA A 71 -7.10 6.60 4.69
C ALA A 71 -6.17 6.95 3.53
N ILE A 72 -5.24 6.04 3.21
CA ILE A 72 -4.40 6.09 2.01
C ILE A 72 -4.68 4.84 1.20
N LEU A 73 -4.90 5.01 -0.10
CA LEU A 73 -5.02 3.94 -1.07
C LEU A 73 -3.71 3.84 -1.88
N GLU A 74 -3.05 2.70 -1.80
CA GLU A 74 -2.00 2.30 -2.73
C GLU A 74 -2.60 1.41 -3.80
N THR A 75 -2.31 1.67 -5.07
CA THR A 75 -2.62 0.76 -6.17
C THR A 75 -1.35 0.43 -6.93
N TRP A 76 -1.26 -0.77 -7.48
CA TRP A 76 -0.14 -1.11 -8.36
C TRP A 76 -0.57 -1.98 -9.53
N ARG A 77 0.24 -1.90 -10.55
CA ARG A 77 0.15 -2.73 -11.74
C ARG A 77 1.54 -3.06 -12.23
N SER A 78 1.80 -4.34 -12.49
CA SER A 78 3.03 -4.81 -13.13
C SER A 78 2.69 -5.47 -14.46
N SER A 79 3.51 -5.21 -15.46
CA SER A 79 3.37 -5.78 -16.80
C SER A 79 4.74 -6.04 -17.42
N THR A 80 4.81 -6.97 -18.36
CA THR A 80 5.99 -7.17 -19.20
C THR A 80 6.30 -5.90 -19.97
N GLU A 81 7.57 -5.53 -20.08
CA GLU A 81 7.99 -4.35 -20.86
C GLU A 81 7.75 -4.55 -22.36
N LYS A 82 7.93 -5.79 -22.86
CA LYS A 82 7.89 -6.11 -24.30
C LYS A 82 6.49 -5.96 -24.91
N ASP A 83 5.47 -6.49 -24.28
CA ASP A 83 4.12 -6.61 -24.86
C ASP A 83 3.02 -6.04 -23.94
N SER A 84 3.43 -5.39 -22.84
CA SER A 84 2.53 -4.80 -21.86
C SER A 84 1.52 -5.78 -21.24
N LYS A 85 1.84 -7.08 -21.29
CA LYS A 85 1.00 -8.12 -20.68
C LYS A 85 0.98 -7.94 -19.18
N ARG A 86 -0.22 -7.75 -18.61
CA ARG A 86 -0.40 -7.63 -17.16
C ARG A 86 -0.01 -8.92 -16.46
N ILE A 87 0.79 -8.80 -15.39
CA ILE A 87 1.24 -9.90 -14.54
C ILE A 87 0.59 -9.79 -13.16
N HIS A 88 0.74 -8.63 -12.51
CA HIS A 88 0.19 -8.37 -11.18
C HIS A 88 -0.63 -7.10 -11.17
N THR A 89 -1.63 -7.06 -10.33
CA THR A 89 -2.36 -5.82 -9.99
C THR A 89 -2.99 -5.97 -8.62
N GLY A 90 -3.05 -4.89 -7.88
CA GLY A 90 -3.72 -4.90 -6.61
C GLY A 90 -3.85 -3.53 -5.97
N SER A 91 -4.38 -3.54 -4.77
CA SER A 91 -4.54 -2.35 -3.95
C SER A 91 -4.34 -2.67 -2.47
N ILE A 92 -3.85 -1.69 -1.74
CA ILE A 92 -3.72 -1.70 -0.29
C ILE A 92 -4.44 -0.47 0.26
N LEU A 93 -5.32 -0.67 1.21
CA LEU A 93 -5.92 0.39 1.98
C LEU A 93 -5.24 0.48 3.35
N TYR A 94 -4.62 1.62 3.63
CA TYR A 94 -4.01 1.95 4.91
C TYR A 94 -5.00 2.74 5.76
N THR A 95 -5.25 2.30 6.98
CA THR A 95 -6.19 2.93 7.93
C THR A 95 -5.61 2.94 9.34
N LEU A 96 -5.99 3.90 10.16
CA LEU A 96 -5.71 3.84 11.60
C LEU A 96 -6.70 2.86 12.27
N ASP A 97 -6.17 1.94 13.06
CA ASP A 97 -6.96 1.19 14.04
C ASP A 97 -6.97 1.96 15.38
N PRO A 98 -8.07 2.60 15.75
CA PRO A 98 -8.12 3.43 16.96
C PRO A 98 -7.95 2.62 18.25
N SER A 99 -8.23 1.32 18.23
CA SER A 99 -8.11 0.47 19.41
C SER A 99 -6.67 0.17 19.79
N SER A 100 -5.78 0.08 18.81
CA SER A 100 -4.36 -0.22 18.98
C SER A 100 -3.42 0.94 18.63
N ASN A 101 -3.96 2.05 18.13
CA ASN A 101 -3.22 3.18 17.57
C ASN A 101 -2.16 2.73 16.53
N THR A 102 -2.51 1.74 15.71
CA THR A 102 -1.62 1.13 14.74
C THR A 102 -2.17 1.34 13.33
N ILE A 103 -1.31 1.61 12.35
CA ILE A 103 -1.70 1.62 10.94
C ILE A 103 -1.92 0.18 10.50
N LYS A 104 -3.15 -0.16 10.14
CA LYS A 104 -3.55 -1.46 9.59
C LYS A 104 -3.70 -1.37 8.09
N THR A 105 -3.53 -2.51 7.42
CA THR A 105 -3.67 -2.61 5.97
C THR A 105 -4.64 -3.72 5.57
N LYS A 106 -5.38 -3.47 4.49
CA LYS A 106 -6.17 -4.49 3.78
C LYS A 106 -5.72 -4.53 2.34
N HIS A 107 -5.50 -5.73 1.85
CA HIS A 107 -4.90 -6.00 0.54
C HIS A 107 -5.84 -6.79 -0.34
N TYR A 108 -5.84 -6.49 -1.63
CA TYR A 108 -6.61 -7.20 -2.65
C TYR A 108 -5.83 -7.19 -3.96
N GLY A 109 -5.80 -8.32 -4.66
CA GLY A 109 -5.12 -8.33 -5.94
C GLY A 109 -5.23 -9.61 -6.73
N TYR A 110 -4.50 -9.62 -7.83
CA TYR A 110 -4.35 -10.75 -8.73
C TYR A 110 -2.88 -10.92 -9.10
N ASP A 111 -2.41 -12.16 -9.00
CA ASP A 111 -1.15 -12.62 -9.57
C ASP A 111 -1.49 -13.55 -10.74
N GLY A 112 -1.21 -13.09 -11.94
CA GLY A 112 -1.70 -13.77 -13.14
C GLY A 112 -3.23 -13.83 -13.16
N LYS A 113 -3.79 -15.01 -12.89
CA LYS A 113 -5.23 -15.27 -12.81
C LYS A 113 -5.71 -15.60 -11.38
N VAL A 114 -4.78 -15.66 -10.43
CA VAL A 114 -5.09 -16.04 -9.06
C VAL A 114 -5.43 -14.82 -8.25
N TYR A 115 -6.67 -14.79 -7.74
CA TYR A 115 -7.11 -13.77 -6.80
C TYR A 115 -6.59 -14.08 -5.39
N TRP A 116 -6.17 -13.04 -4.69
CA TRP A 116 -5.77 -13.12 -3.30
C TRP A 116 -6.27 -11.92 -2.50
N THR A 117 -6.38 -12.11 -1.20
CA THR A 117 -6.65 -11.06 -0.23
C THR A 117 -5.62 -11.12 0.88
N GLY A 118 -5.41 -9.99 1.55
CA GLY A 118 -4.47 -9.91 2.65
C GLY A 118 -4.85 -8.86 3.68
N LYS A 119 -4.15 -8.92 4.78
CA LYS A 119 -4.19 -7.93 5.87
C LYS A 119 -2.79 -7.73 6.40
N GLY A 120 -2.57 -6.64 7.10
CA GLY A 120 -1.28 -6.37 7.69
C GLY A 120 -1.28 -5.19 8.64
N TRP A 121 -0.11 -4.81 9.07
CA TRP A 121 0.15 -3.62 9.87
C TRP A 121 1.47 -2.98 9.47
N VAL A 122 1.63 -1.72 9.82
CA VAL A 122 2.80 -0.91 9.50
C VAL A 122 3.62 -0.64 10.75
N GLU A 123 4.92 -0.82 10.63
CA GLU A 123 5.93 -0.33 11.57
C GLU A 123 6.81 0.70 10.87
N LEU A 124 7.28 1.67 11.62
CA LEU A 124 8.12 2.77 11.12
C LEU A 124 9.43 2.77 11.88
N GLN A 125 10.53 2.83 11.14
CA GLN A 125 11.85 3.00 11.72
C GLN A 125 12.64 3.98 10.83
N ASP A 126 12.94 5.14 11.36
CA ASP A 126 13.60 6.24 10.63
C ASP A 126 12.88 6.58 9.30
N SER A 127 13.56 6.44 8.17
CA SER A 127 13.02 6.65 6.82
C SER A 127 12.45 5.38 6.18
N THR A 128 12.28 4.30 6.96
CA THR A 128 11.86 3.00 6.46
C THR A 128 10.48 2.61 6.99
N ILE A 129 9.64 2.17 6.08
CA ILE A 129 8.28 1.72 6.33
C ILE A 129 8.26 0.20 6.14
N TYR A 130 7.94 -0.53 7.20
CA TYR A 130 7.78 -1.99 7.19
C TYR A 130 6.30 -2.30 7.19
N THR A 131 5.78 -2.93 6.14
CA THR A 131 4.42 -3.44 6.10
C THR A 131 4.46 -4.95 6.24
N HIS A 132 4.06 -5.47 7.38
CA HIS A 132 3.95 -6.90 7.64
C HIS A 132 2.64 -7.41 7.05
N VAL A 133 2.68 -8.45 6.25
CA VAL A 133 1.56 -8.88 5.41
C VAL A 133 1.29 -10.36 5.59
N GLU A 134 0.01 -10.70 5.71
CA GLU A 134 -0.53 -12.05 5.64
C GLU A 134 -1.50 -12.11 4.46
N GLU A 135 -1.25 -12.98 3.49
CA GLU A 135 -2.08 -13.17 2.30
C GLU A 135 -2.63 -14.58 2.20
N LEU A 136 -3.79 -14.66 1.59
CA LEU A 136 -4.46 -15.91 1.26
C LEU A 136 -4.99 -15.85 -0.17
N THR A 137 -4.55 -16.77 -1.01
CA THR A 137 -5.07 -16.93 -2.37
C THR A 137 -6.38 -17.71 -2.36
N ILE A 138 -7.15 -17.58 -3.45
CA ILE A 138 -8.37 -18.39 -3.66
C ILE A 138 -8.08 -19.90 -3.67
N ASN A 139 -6.86 -20.31 -3.98
CA ASN A 139 -6.41 -21.71 -3.99
C ASN A 139 -5.94 -22.20 -2.61
N GLY A 140 -6.08 -21.37 -1.57
CA GLY A 140 -5.69 -21.70 -0.19
C GLY A 140 -4.20 -21.54 0.12
N THR A 141 -3.38 -21.02 -0.79
CA THR A 141 -1.97 -20.70 -0.51
C THR A 141 -1.88 -19.54 0.47
N LYS A 142 -1.20 -19.78 1.58
CA LYS A 142 -0.91 -18.78 2.61
C LYS A 142 0.49 -18.23 2.41
N THR A 143 0.61 -16.91 2.44
CA THR A 143 1.89 -16.23 2.28
C THR A 143 2.03 -15.14 3.34
N ASN A 144 3.18 -15.11 4.01
CA ASN A 144 3.57 -14.04 4.94
C ASN A 144 4.86 -13.40 4.43
N TYR A 145 4.95 -12.08 4.50
CA TYR A 145 6.16 -11.36 4.14
C TYR A 145 6.18 -9.98 4.79
N THR A 146 7.32 -9.31 4.70
CA THR A 146 7.45 -7.90 5.04
C THR A 146 7.77 -7.11 3.77
N ASN A 147 6.92 -6.17 3.41
CA ASN A 147 7.22 -5.20 2.37
C ASN A 147 7.94 -4.01 3.00
N VAL A 148 9.16 -3.76 2.57
CA VAL A 148 10.06 -2.71 3.08
C VAL A 148 10.16 -1.59 2.06
N LYS A 149 9.69 -0.38 2.42
CA LYS A 149 9.83 0.82 1.62
C LYS A 149 10.79 1.77 2.34
N THR A 150 11.99 2.00 1.77
CA THR A 150 12.98 2.93 2.32
C THR A 150 13.04 4.20 1.48
N LEU A 151 12.67 5.33 2.07
CA LEU A 151 12.72 6.63 1.41
C LEU A 151 14.18 7.03 1.20
N VAL A 152 14.55 7.30 -0.05
CA VAL A 152 15.89 7.77 -0.43
C VAL A 152 15.90 9.29 -0.54
N ASN A 153 14.91 9.85 -1.22
CA ASN A 153 14.63 11.28 -1.36
C ASN A 153 13.21 11.49 -1.87
N GLU A 154 12.80 12.72 -2.13
CA GLU A 154 11.46 13.07 -2.62
C GLU A 154 11.09 12.45 -3.97
N LEU A 155 12.09 12.02 -4.76
CA LEU A 155 11.92 11.48 -6.12
C LEU A 155 12.16 9.98 -6.21
N SER A 156 12.55 9.32 -5.10
CA SER A 156 12.85 7.88 -5.14
C SER A 156 12.72 7.20 -3.79
N PHE A 157 12.26 5.95 -3.81
CA PHE A 157 12.34 5.02 -2.69
C PHE A 157 12.73 3.63 -3.18
N ASN A 158 13.30 2.84 -2.28
CA ASN A 158 13.58 1.43 -2.49
C ASN A 158 12.39 0.61 -1.98
N ASN A 159 11.94 -0.36 -2.75
CA ASN A 159 10.89 -1.31 -2.38
C ASN A 159 11.46 -2.72 -2.38
N GLN A 160 11.25 -3.48 -1.31
CA GLN A 160 11.74 -4.85 -1.20
C GLN A 160 10.75 -5.72 -0.44
N TYR A 161 10.62 -6.98 -0.83
CA TYR A 161 9.87 -8.00 -0.10
C TYR A 161 10.86 -8.93 0.59
N THR A 162 10.75 -9.05 1.91
CA THR A 162 11.66 -9.82 2.78
C THR A 162 10.87 -10.75 3.68
N ASN A 163 11.57 -11.67 4.35
CA ASN A 163 10.97 -12.62 5.28
C ASN A 163 9.82 -13.42 4.66
N PHE A 164 10.01 -13.85 3.43
CA PHE A 164 8.97 -14.48 2.64
C PHE A 164 8.75 -15.93 3.08
N ILE A 165 7.54 -16.25 3.53
CA ILE A 165 7.14 -17.60 3.95
C ILE A 165 5.87 -17.97 3.19
N GLN A 166 5.91 -19.03 2.37
CA GLN A 166 4.76 -19.53 1.64
C GLN A 166 4.45 -20.97 2.06
N ASN A 167 3.23 -21.20 2.55
CA ASN A 167 2.80 -22.51 3.08
C ASN A 167 3.80 -23.10 4.09
N GLY A 168 4.37 -22.24 4.97
CA GLY A 168 5.34 -22.63 6.00
C GLY A 168 6.77 -22.84 5.50
N LYS A 169 7.06 -22.63 4.21
CA LYS A 169 8.41 -22.72 3.65
C LYS A 169 8.97 -21.32 3.40
N SER A 170 10.20 -21.09 3.88
CA SER A 170 10.94 -19.86 3.62
C SER A 170 11.32 -19.77 2.14
N ILE A 171 11.10 -18.61 1.54
CA ILE A 171 11.52 -18.25 0.19
C ILE A 171 12.55 -17.12 0.30
N LYS A 172 13.46 -17.09 -0.64
CA LYS A 172 14.50 -16.05 -0.69
C LYS A 172 13.89 -14.66 -0.79
N ASP A 173 14.47 -13.70 -0.06
CA ASP A 173 14.11 -12.29 -0.16
C ASP A 173 14.24 -11.78 -1.60
N GLN A 174 13.31 -10.90 -1.95
CA GLN A 174 13.28 -10.34 -3.30
C GLN A 174 14.36 -9.28 -3.46
N PRO A 175 14.91 -9.09 -4.68
CA PRO A 175 15.80 -7.96 -4.94
C PRO A 175 15.13 -6.62 -4.71
N VAL A 176 15.94 -5.63 -4.35
CA VAL A 176 15.47 -4.26 -4.18
C VAL A 176 15.02 -3.69 -5.53
N GLN A 177 13.79 -3.19 -5.56
CA GLN A 177 13.23 -2.44 -6.68
C GLN A 177 13.38 -0.95 -6.42
N LYS A 178 14.06 -0.24 -7.31
CA LYS A 178 14.20 1.21 -7.22
C LYS A 178 12.99 1.88 -7.84
N MET A 179 12.17 2.49 -7.02
CA MET A 179 11.00 3.26 -7.43
C MET A 179 11.41 4.70 -7.71
N ARG A 180 10.91 5.26 -8.80
CA ARG A 180 11.12 6.66 -9.16
C ARG A 180 9.77 7.33 -9.33
N ARG A 181 9.64 8.54 -8.81
CA ARG A 181 8.45 9.36 -9.00
C ARG A 181 8.27 9.66 -10.49
N VAL A 182 7.05 9.53 -10.98
CA VAL A 182 6.70 9.92 -12.33
C VAL A 182 6.37 11.40 -12.30
N ASP A 183 7.08 12.21 -13.11
CA ASP A 183 6.74 13.62 -13.27
C ASP A 183 5.37 13.71 -13.94
N ILE A 184 4.37 14.03 -13.16
CA ILE A 184 3.09 14.45 -13.71
C ILE A 184 3.32 15.89 -14.18
N ALA A 185 3.39 16.10 -15.49
CA ALA A 185 3.30 17.45 -16.04
C ALA A 185 2.05 18.11 -15.41
N PRO A 186 2.17 19.34 -14.86
CA PRO A 186 1.01 19.99 -14.25
C PRO A 186 -0.13 19.97 -15.26
N LYS A 187 -1.29 19.42 -14.86
CA LYS A 187 -2.50 19.55 -15.66
C LYS A 187 -2.68 21.04 -15.92
N LYS A 188 -2.57 21.46 -17.18
CA LYS A 188 -2.95 22.81 -17.56
C LYS A 188 -4.45 22.89 -17.32
N ASP A 189 -4.84 23.64 -16.28
CA ASP A 189 -6.23 24.04 -16.04
C ASP A 189 -6.77 24.83 -17.23
#